data_c0b500dd4be9b35a5379e1123d50fd70
#
_entry.id   c0b500dd4be9b35a5379e1123d50fd70
#
_cell.length_a   1.000
_cell.length_b   1.000
_cell.length_c   1.000
_cell.angle_alpha   90.00
_cell.angle_beta   90.00
_cell.angle_gamma   90.00
#
_symmetry.space_group_name_H-M   'P 1'
#
loop_
_entity.id
_entity.type
_entity.pdbx_description
1 polymer ?
#
loop_
_entity_poly.entity_id
_entity_poly.type
_entity_poly.pdbx_seq_one_letter_code
_entity_poly.pdbx_strand_id
1 'polypeptide(L)'
;HKPEKSVKEILASTWNNIRSMEKEKLFSLVALVCIIFFYSIPSSKRSVYLMPAYPFIAIFLAQYTLYITEYRTKVTRVFAAFMASITAVVVIAVALTMAGAIDPVKIASQYTSRQSTLETVELVSNMFAYPCGLTICILIVLLAILATVYYQMFKKINIKILYATIALAFAINLLIDGVVMRGIRQGSSARPFAKQVQKEYPLDDMNMYVMNDLKTYANLYGLNFYLGNKFHNFGQEQPVSGFFFCTVKDLETVQKNYGDKYTFSLLT
;
A
#
# COMPACT_ATOMS: atom_id res chain seq x y z
N HIS A 1 30.23 15.77 -34.48
CA HIS A 1 29.03 16.62 -34.37
C HIS A 1 27.92 15.97 -35.18
N LYS A 2 26.93 15.36 -34.54
CA LYS A 2 25.65 15.04 -35.18
C LYS A 2 24.91 16.38 -35.33
N PRO A 3 24.42 16.73 -36.53
CA PRO A 3 23.63 17.94 -36.68
C PRO A 3 22.42 17.89 -35.78
N GLU A 4 22.18 18.95 -34.99
CA GLU A 4 20.95 19.11 -34.21
C GLU A 4 19.78 19.14 -35.19
N LYS A 5 18.92 18.09 -35.11
CA LYS A 5 17.71 18.04 -35.92
C LYS A 5 16.79 19.18 -35.49
N SER A 6 16.31 19.94 -36.46
CA SER A 6 15.29 20.97 -36.22
C SER A 6 14.04 20.35 -35.54
N VAL A 7 13.38 21.12 -34.67
CA VAL A 7 12.12 20.69 -34.01
C VAL A 7 11.08 20.21 -35.03
N LYS A 8 11.01 20.85 -36.21
CA LYS A 8 10.13 20.42 -37.31
C LYS A 8 10.50 19.04 -37.87
N GLU A 9 11.77 18.71 -37.96
CA GLU A 9 12.24 17.41 -38.44
C GLU A 9 11.97 16.32 -37.41
N ILE A 10 12.11 16.64 -36.13
CA ILE A 10 11.76 15.71 -35.03
C ILE A 10 10.26 15.42 -35.05
N LEU A 11 9.42 16.44 -35.15
CA LEU A 11 7.96 16.28 -35.22
C LEU A 11 7.51 15.49 -36.44
N ALA A 12 8.05 15.80 -37.64
CA ALA A 12 7.74 15.07 -38.86
C ALA A 12 8.19 13.61 -38.79
N SER A 13 9.38 13.34 -38.26
CA SER A 13 9.89 11.99 -38.05
C SER A 13 9.01 11.21 -37.05
N THR A 14 8.60 11.85 -35.94
CA THR A 14 7.70 11.24 -34.94
C THR A 14 6.35 10.91 -35.53
N TRP A 15 5.77 11.83 -36.31
CA TRP A 15 4.50 11.62 -37.00
C TRP A 15 4.54 10.47 -38.00
N ASN A 16 5.60 10.41 -38.81
CA ASN A 16 5.82 9.29 -39.74
C ASN A 16 5.99 7.95 -39.02
N ASN A 17 6.70 7.94 -37.89
CA ASN A 17 6.86 6.74 -37.07
C ASN A 17 5.53 6.28 -36.48
N ILE A 18 4.68 7.20 -35.99
CA ILE A 18 3.34 6.88 -35.49
C ILE A 18 2.46 6.28 -36.60
N ARG A 19 2.50 6.92 -37.80
CA ARG A 19 1.70 6.44 -38.93
C ARG A 19 2.14 5.09 -39.49
N SER A 20 3.42 4.75 -39.34
CA SER A 20 3.99 3.46 -39.75
C SER A 20 3.91 2.37 -38.67
N MET A 21 3.32 2.65 -37.51
CA MET A 21 3.13 1.65 -36.47
C MET A 21 2.19 0.52 -36.88
N GLU A 22 2.44 -0.68 -36.34
CA GLU A 22 1.48 -1.79 -36.39
C GLU A 22 0.13 -1.36 -35.81
N LYS A 23 -0.96 -1.85 -36.38
CA LYS A 23 -2.32 -1.42 -36.02
C LYS A 23 -2.63 -1.59 -34.55
N GLU A 24 -2.17 -2.67 -33.93
CA GLU A 24 -2.37 -2.99 -32.51
C GLU A 24 -1.63 -1.98 -31.61
N LYS A 25 -0.42 -1.59 -31.99
CA LYS A 25 0.35 -0.58 -31.25
C LYS A 25 -0.25 0.82 -31.40
N LEU A 26 -0.69 1.15 -32.62
CA LEU A 26 -1.37 2.42 -32.88
C LEU A 26 -2.68 2.53 -32.10
N PHE A 27 -3.49 1.46 -32.11
CA PHE A 27 -4.72 1.40 -31.29
C PHE A 27 -4.40 1.60 -29.80
N SER A 28 -3.40 0.91 -29.27
CA SER A 28 -3.01 1.02 -27.87
C SER A 28 -2.53 2.44 -27.51
N LEU A 29 -1.81 3.11 -28.42
CA LEU A 29 -1.36 4.48 -28.24
C LEU A 29 -2.54 5.47 -28.22
N VAL A 30 -3.44 5.34 -29.20
CA VAL A 30 -4.63 6.20 -29.28
C VAL A 30 -5.53 5.99 -28.06
N ALA A 31 -5.80 4.75 -27.67
CA ALA A 31 -6.57 4.44 -26.48
C ALA A 31 -5.95 5.05 -25.21
N LEU A 32 -4.64 4.92 -25.04
CA LEU A 32 -3.90 5.50 -23.91
C LEU A 32 -4.06 7.02 -23.87
N VAL A 33 -3.85 7.70 -25.00
CA VAL A 33 -3.96 9.16 -25.10
C VAL A 33 -5.40 9.61 -24.81
N CYS A 34 -6.42 8.93 -25.39
CA CYS A 34 -7.81 9.24 -25.15
C CYS A 34 -8.19 9.07 -23.68
N ILE A 35 -7.75 7.98 -23.01
CA ILE A 35 -8.03 7.73 -21.60
C ILE A 35 -7.39 8.83 -20.74
N ILE A 36 -6.11 9.13 -20.95
CA ILE A 36 -5.40 10.17 -20.18
C ILE A 36 -6.08 11.53 -20.39
N PHE A 37 -6.43 11.87 -21.63
CA PHE A 37 -7.09 13.13 -21.95
C PHE A 37 -8.46 13.22 -21.25
N PHE A 38 -9.30 12.20 -21.38
CA PHE A 38 -10.63 12.15 -20.77
C PHE A 38 -10.57 12.33 -19.26
N TYR A 39 -9.68 11.60 -18.58
CA TYR A 39 -9.53 11.68 -17.12
C TYR A 39 -8.73 12.89 -16.63
N SER A 40 -8.15 13.68 -17.54
CA SER A 40 -7.51 14.95 -17.18
C SER A 40 -8.50 16.11 -17.04
N ILE A 41 -9.72 15.98 -17.59
CA ILE A 41 -10.76 17.02 -17.59
C ILE A 41 -11.38 17.22 -16.20
N PRO A 42 -11.78 16.18 -15.44
CA PRO A 42 -12.42 16.35 -14.13
C PRO A 42 -11.53 17.06 -13.12
N SER A 43 -12.12 17.93 -12.29
CA SER A 43 -11.41 18.63 -11.20
C SER A 43 -11.02 17.68 -10.06
N SER A 44 -11.83 16.66 -9.77
CA SER A 44 -11.56 15.63 -8.76
C SER A 44 -10.78 14.48 -9.37
N LYS A 45 -9.47 14.43 -9.11
CA LYS A 45 -8.56 13.43 -9.67
C LYS A 45 -8.24 12.37 -8.61
N ARG A 46 -8.67 11.13 -8.84
CA ARG A 46 -8.26 9.97 -8.05
C ARG A 46 -7.43 9.03 -8.91
N SER A 47 -6.37 8.46 -8.35
CA SER A 47 -5.46 7.54 -9.06
C SER A 47 -6.17 6.33 -9.66
N VAL A 48 -7.27 5.87 -9.05
CA VAL A 48 -8.09 4.75 -9.55
C VAL A 48 -8.69 5.00 -10.93
N TYR A 49 -8.90 6.26 -11.34
CA TYR A 49 -9.44 6.59 -12.66
C TYR A 49 -8.45 6.29 -13.80
N LEU A 50 -7.16 6.16 -13.52
CA LEU A 50 -6.15 5.80 -14.50
C LEU A 50 -6.00 4.28 -14.69
N MET A 51 -6.72 3.44 -13.90
CA MET A 51 -6.62 1.97 -14.03
C MET A 51 -6.88 1.46 -15.46
N PRO A 52 -7.85 1.99 -16.23
CA PRO A 52 -8.06 1.55 -17.62
C PRO A 52 -6.87 1.84 -18.55
N ALA A 53 -5.97 2.77 -18.20
CA ALA A 53 -4.78 3.07 -18.98
C ALA A 53 -3.64 2.05 -18.75
N TYR A 54 -3.62 1.34 -17.63
CA TYR A 54 -2.51 0.45 -17.24
C TYR A 54 -2.21 -0.67 -18.25
N PRO A 55 -3.19 -1.37 -18.83
CA PRO A 55 -2.91 -2.39 -19.85
C PRO A 55 -2.13 -1.82 -21.05
N PHE A 56 -2.52 -0.63 -21.52
CA PHE A 56 -1.87 0.02 -22.65
C PHE A 56 -0.48 0.52 -22.31
N ILE A 57 -0.28 1.08 -21.09
CA ILE A 57 1.04 1.43 -20.58
C ILE A 57 1.93 0.19 -20.48
N ALA A 58 1.40 -0.93 -20.00
CA ALA A 58 2.14 -2.17 -19.84
C ALA A 58 2.67 -2.71 -21.19
N ILE A 59 1.91 -2.60 -22.27
CA ILE A 59 2.35 -3.00 -23.62
C ILE A 59 3.60 -2.20 -24.05
N PHE A 60 3.59 -0.87 -23.87
CA PHE A 60 4.73 -0.02 -24.24
C PHE A 60 5.92 -0.26 -23.32
N LEU A 61 5.69 -0.41 -22.03
CA LEU A 61 6.76 -0.71 -21.08
C LEU A 61 7.41 -2.07 -21.36
N ALA A 62 6.63 -3.10 -21.69
CA ALA A 62 7.16 -4.40 -22.05
C ALA A 62 8.06 -4.32 -23.30
N GLN A 63 7.61 -3.64 -24.36
CA GLN A 63 8.39 -3.48 -25.57
C GLN A 63 9.68 -2.65 -25.32
N TYR A 64 9.57 -1.57 -24.56
CA TYR A 64 10.73 -0.75 -24.21
C TYR A 64 11.74 -1.53 -23.37
N THR A 65 11.26 -2.33 -22.43
CA THR A 65 12.11 -3.16 -21.57
C THR A 65 12.84 -4.24 -22.40
N LEU A 66 12.16 -4.89 -23.34
CA LEU A 66 12.80 -5.83 -24.26
C LEU A 66 13.85 -5.14 -25.14
N TYR A 67 13.52 -3.99 -25.70
CA TYR A 67 14.48 -3.18 -26.48
C TYR A 67 15.73 -2.83 -25.68
N ILE A 68 15.56 -2.34 -24.43
CA ILE A 68 16.70 -2.04 -23.55
C ILE A 68 17.54 -3.29 -23.29
N THR A 69 16.89 -4.42 -23.06
CA THR A 69 17.57 -5.69 -22.76
C THR A 69 18.40 -6.18 -23.93
N GLU A 70 17.91 -5.98 -25.16
CA GLU A 70 18.59 -6.37 -26.38
C GLU A 70 19.71 -5.39 -26.77
N TYR A 71 19.41 -4.08 -26.82
CA TYR A 71 20.30 -3.06 -27.38
C TYR A 71 21.09 -2.27 -26.33
N ARG A 72 20.66 -2.25 -25.07
CA ARG A 72 21.26 -1.51 -23.96
C ARG A 72 21.59 -2.39 -22.77
N THR A 73 22.26 -3.49 -23.01
CA THR A 73 22.56 -4.56 -22.04
C THR A 73 23.17 -4.08 -20.72
N LYS A 74 23.98 -3.01 -20.74
CA LYS A 74 24.54 -2.39 -19.53
C LYS A 74 23.44 -1.83 -18.62
N VAL A 75 22.39 -1.20 -19.21
CA VAL A 75 21.29 -0.61 -18.45
C VAL A 75 20.51 -1.72 -17.72
N THR A 76 20.19 -2.80 -18.41
CA THR A 76 19.52 -3.95 -17.80
C THR A 76 20.27 -4.51 -16.60
N ARG A 77 21.60 -4.67 -16.74
CA ARG A 77 22.45 -5.19 -15.64
C ARG A 77 22.55 -4.22 -14.47
N VAL A 78 22.71 -2.92 -14.73
CA VAL A 78 22.77 -1.90 -13.67
C VAL A 78 21.44 -1.86 -12.92
N PHE A 79 20.31 -1.90 -13.64
CA PHE A 79 19.00 -1.94 -13.03
C PHE A 79 18.78 -3.21 -12.18
N ALA A 80 19.16 -4.37 -12.71
CA ALA A 80 19.08 -5.65 -11.98
C ALA A 80 19.97 -5.62 -10.72
N ALA A 81 21.20 -5.09 -10.84
CA ALA A 81 22.11 -4.94 -9.70
C ALA A 81 21.53 -4.02 -8.62
N PHE A 82 20.94 -2.91 -9.03
CA PHE A 82 20.29 -1.96 -8.12
C PHE A 82 19.13 -2.60 -7.37
N MET A 83 18.22 -3.27 -8.09
CA MET A 83 17.09 -3.96 -7.49
C MET A 83 17.54 -5.10 -6.55
N ALA A 84 18.54 -5.89 -6.97
CA ALA A 84 19.09 -6.96 -6.15
C ALA A 84 19.77 -6.43 -4.89
N SER A 85 20.51 -5.31 -4.98
CA SER A 85 21.16 -4.68 -3.83
C SER A 85 20.16 -4.16 -2.80
N ILE A 86 19.11 -3.46 -3.24
CA ILE A 86 18.03 -3.00 -2.34
C ILE A 86 17.37 -4.20 -1.67
N THR A 87 17.06 -5.25 -2.44
CA THR A 87 16.43 -6.46 -1.89
C THR A 87 17.34 -7.15 -0.87
N ALA A 88 18.64 -7.22 -1.13
CA ALA A 88 19.60 -7.78 -0.20
C ALA A 88 19.63 -7.00 1.13
N VAL A 89 19.62 -5.67 1.07
CA VAL A 89 19.55 -4.83 2.28
C VAL A 89 18.25 -5.10 3.06
N VAL A 90 17.12 -5.20 2.39
CA VAL A 90 15.82 -5.52 3.02
C VAL A 90 15.86 -6.90 3.68
N VAL A 91 16.39 -7.91 2.98
CA VAL A 91 16.52 -9.28 3.53
C VAL A 91 17.43 -9.31 4.75
N ILE A 92 18.54 -8.58 4.72
CA ILE A 92 19.47 -8.48 5.87
C ILE A 92 18.74 -7.78 7.04
N ALA A 93 18.03 -6.68 6.80
CA ALA A 93 17.28 -5.99 7.84
C ALA A 93 16.22 -6.89 8.47
N VAL A 94 15.47 -7.65 7.67
CA VAL A 94 14.50 -8.63 8.15
C VAL A 94 15.19 -9.74 8.98
N ALA A 95 16.30 -10.28 8.50
CA ALA A 95 17.03 -11.31 9.22
C ALA A 95 17.56 -10.82 10.58
N LEU A 96 18.06 -9.58 10.65
CA LEU A 96 18.51 -8.96 11.90
C LEU A 96 17.36 -8.71 12.87
N THR A 97 16.17 -8.32 12.36
CA THR A 97 14.96 -8.20 13.19
C THR A 97 14.51 -9.57 13.73
N MET A 98 14.51 -10.62 12.89
CA MET A 98 14.20 -12.00 13.32
C MET A 98 15.17 -12.53 14.36
N ALA A 99 16.44 -12.18 14.24
CA ALA A 99 17.48 -12.54 15.21
C ALA A 99 17.44 -11.72 16.53
N GLY A 100 16.55 -10.69 16.60
CA GLY A 100 16.49 -9.79 17.75
C GLY A 100 17.69 -8.83 17.86
N ALA A 101 18.55 -8.77 16.81
CA ALA A 101 19.73 -7.91 16.81
C ALA A 101 19.39 -6.43 16.57
N ILE A 102 18.27 -6.16 15.94
CA ILE A 102 17.74 -4.82 15.68
C ILE A 102 16.32 -4.74 16.17
N ASP A 103 16.01 -3.65 16.89
CA ASP A 103 14.66 -3.25 17.27
C ASP A 103 14.21 -2.09 16.37
N PRO A 104 13.34 -2.35 15.36
CA PRO A 104 12.87 -1.32 14.45
C PRO A 104 12.08 -0.22 15.15
N VAL A 105 11.38 -0.51 16.24
CA VAL A 105 10.60 0.48 17.00
C VAL A 105 11.52 1.48 17.68
N LYS A 106 12.59 0.98 18.30
CA LYS A 106 13.60 1.82 18.95
C LYS A 106 14.32 2.72 17.95
N ILE A 107 14.58 2.22 16.74
CA ILE A 107 15.15 3.05 15.67
C ILE A 107 14.16 4.10 15.23
N ALA A 108 12.91 3.71 14.93
CA ALA A 108 11.88 4.63 14.48
C ALA A 108 11.59 5.75 15.48
N SER A 109 11.62 5.46 16.79
CA SER A 109 11.38 6.44 17.85
C SER A 109 12.41 7.57 17.89
N GLN A 110 13.60 7.38 17.33
CA GLN A 110 14.63 8.42 17.20
C GLN A 110 14.29 9.45 16.11
N TYR A 111 13.48 9.05 15.11
CA TYR A 111 13.14 9.89 13.95
C TYR A 111 11.72 10.43 13.99
N THR A 112 10.83 9.81 14.75
CA THR A 112 9.44 10.25 14.87
C THR A 112 8.88 9.99 16.26
N SER A 113 8.14 10.99 16.79
CA SER A 113 7.35 10.85 18.01
C SER A 113 5.88 10.54 17.74
N ARG A 114 5.50 10.34 16.47
CA ARG A 114 4.13 10.09 16.07
C ARG A 114 3.69 8.69 16.47
N GLN A 115 2.84 8.58 17.48
CA GLN A 115 2.38 7.31 18.06
C GLN A 115 1.86 6.33 17.00
N SER A 116 0.99 6.79 16.09
CA SER A 116 0.44 5.93 15.04
C SER A 116 1.48 5.34 14.08
N THR A 117 2.61 6.02 13.90
CA THR A 117 3.72 5.52 13.08
C THR A 117 4.50 4.45 13.86
N LEU A 118 4.76 4.68 15.14
CA LEU A 118 5.45 3.72 16.01
C LEU A 118 4.65 2.42 16.15
N GLU A 119 3.34 2.51 16.35
CA GLU A 119 2.43 1.36 16.39
C GLU A 119 2.47 0.56 15.07
N THR A 120 2.48 1.27 13.93
CA THR A 120 2.58 0.61 12.61
C THR A 120 3.91 -0.14 12.47
N VAL A 121 5.03 0.48 12.89
CA VAL A 121 6.35 -0.16 12.85
C VAL A 121 6.40 -1.37 13.77
N GLU A 122 5.81 -1.28 14.96
CA GLU A 122 5.70 -2.39 15.90
C GLU A 122 4.93 -3.57 15.32
N LEU A 123 3.74 -3.31 14.73
CA LEU A 123 2.93 -4.34 14.09
C LEU A 123 3.68 -5.06 12.97
N VAL A 124 4.38 -4.31 12.12
CA VAL A 124 5.19 -4.88 11.03
C VAL A 124 6.38 -5.65 11.58
N SER A 125 7.08 -5.11 12.58
CA SER A 125 8.20 -5.76 13.24
C SER A 125 7.80 -7.11 13.84
N ASN A 126 6.65 -7.18 14.51
CA ASN A 126 6.12 -8.40 15.10
C ASN A 126 5.80 -9.49 14.07
N MET A 127 5.42 -9.11 12.82
CA MET A 127 5.24 -10.10 11.74
C MET A 127 6.55 -10.80 11.34
N PHE A 128 7.68 -10.14 11.54
CA PHE A 128 9.01 -10.71 11.28
C PHE A 128 9.61 -11.34 12.53
N ALA A 129 9.45 -10.76 13.70
CA ALA A 129 9.94 -11.34 14.96
C ALA A 129 9.27 -12.69 15.28
N TYR A 130 7.99 -12.83 14.94
CA TYR A 130 7.21 -14.06 15.13
C TYR A 130 6.63 -14.55 13.80
N PRO A 131 7.46 -15.05 12.87
CA PRO A 131 7.05 -15.35 11.51
C PRO A 131 6.10 -16.55 11.47
N CYS A 132 4.99 -16.40 10.77
CA CYS A 132 4.14 -17.54 10.44
C CYS A 132 4.73 -18.34 9.26
N GLY A 133 4.24 -19.57 9.02
CA GLY A 133 4.74 -20.42 7.92
C GLY A 133 4.70 -19.72 6.56
N LEU A 134 3.67 -18.92 6.28
CA LEU A 134 3.58 -18.13 5.05
C LEU A 134 4.73 -17.11 4.93
N THR A 135 5.06 -16.40 6.01
CA THR A 135 6.18 -15.43 6.04
C THR A 135 7.50 -16.13 5.71
N ILE A 136 7.74 -17.31 6.30
CA ILE A 136 8.95 -18.10 6.05
C ILE A 136 9.00 -18.54 4.58
N CYS A 137 7.88 -19.06 4.01
CA CYS A 137 7.82 -19.46 2.61
C CYS A 137 8.14 -18.28 1.67
N ILE A 138 7.56 -17.10 1.91
CA ILE A 138 7.81 -15.91 1.09
C ILE A 138 9.29 -15.51 1.16
N LEU A 139 9.92 -15.54 2.35
CA LEU A 139 11.33 -15.21 2.50
C LEU A 139 12.24 -16.22 1.79
N ILE A 140 11.93 -17.52 1.83
CA ILE A 140 12.67 -18.55 1.08
C ILE A 140 12.58 -18.30 -0.42
N VAL A 141 11.37 -18.04 -0.94
CA VAL A 141 11.15 -17.73 -2.36
C VAL A 141 11.92 -16.47 -2.76
N LEU A 142 11.88 -15.42 -1.95
CA LEU A 142 12.59 -14.17 -2.20
C LEU A 142 14.11 -14.40 -2.26
N LEU A 143 14.69 -15.17 -1.32
CA LEU A 143 16.10 -15.54 -1.31
C LEU A 143 16.50 -16.36 -2.54
N ALA A 144 15.69 -17.34 -2.93
CA ALA A 144 15.95 -18.18 -4.11
C ALA A 144 15.95 -17.35 -5.41
N ILE A 145 14.99 -16.39 -5.55
CA ILE A 145 14.94 -15.51 -6.71
C ILE A 145 16.12 -14.53 -6.68
N LEU A 146 16.46 -13.96 -5.53
CA LEU A 146 17.62 -13.08 -5.38
C LEU A 146 18.91 -13.78 -5.80
N ALA A 147 19.14 -15.01 -5.32
CA ALA A 147 20.26 -15.84 -5.73
C ALA A 147 20.27 -16.12 -7.26
N THR A 148 19.08 -16.33 -7.83
CA THR A 148 18.93 -16.53 -9.30
C THR A 148 19.34 -15.26 -10.06
N VAL A 149 18.98 -14.06 -9.60
CA VAL A 149 19.40 -12.79 -10.23
C VAL A 149 20.92 -12.69 -10.23
N TYR A 150 21.58 -12.89 -9.11
CA TYR A 150 23.05 -12.86 -9.04
C TYR A 150 23.68 -13.91 -9.95
N TYR A 151 23.16 -15.14 -9.95
CA TYR A 151 23.65 -16.21 -10.82
C TYR A 151 23.55 -15.85 -12.31
N GLN A 152 22.40 -15.28 -12.76
CA GLN A 152 22.23 -14.87 -14.15
C GLN A 152 23.13 -13.67 -14.51
N MET A 153 23.40 -12.77 -13.57
CA MET A 153 24.34 -11.69 -13.77
C MET A 153 25.77 -12.21 -14.03
N PHE A 154 26.22 -13.24 -13.30
CA PHE A 154 27.51 -13.91 -13.57
C PHE A 154 27.53 -14.56 -14.96
N LYS A 155 26.44 -15.24 -15.37
CA LYS A 155 26.32 -15.88 -16.68
C LYS A 155 26.20 -14.86 -17.83
N LYS A 156 25.92 -13.59 -17.54
CA LYS A 156 25.77 -12.50 -18.51
C LYS A 156 24.66 -12.70 -19.58
N ILE A 157 23.65 -13.51 -19.30
CA ILE A 157 22.52 -13.77 -20.21
C ILE A 157 21.42 -12.74 -19.95
N ASN A 158 21.41 -11.64 -20.74
CA ASN A 158 20.59 -10.46 -20.46
C ASN A 158 19.10 -10.74 -20.39
N ILE A 159 18.52 -11.58 -21.25
CA ILE A 159 17.10 -11.92 -21.21
C ILE A 159 16.73 -12.68 -19.92
N LYS A 160 17.61 -13.57 -19.45
CA LYS A 160 17.38 -14.28 -18.17
C LYS A 160 17.53 -13.35 -16.96
N ILE A 161 18.44 -12.37 -17.04
CA ILE A 161 18.56 -11.31 -16.03
C ILE A 161 17.24 -10.53 -15.94
N LEU A 162 16.64 -10.14 -17.08
CA LEU A 162 15.37 -9.45 -17.11
C LEU A 162 14.27 -10.26 -16.42
N TYR A 163 14.07 -11.53 -16.82
CA TYR A 163 13.04 -12.39 -16.23
C TYR A 163 13.25 -12.60 -14.71
N ALA A 164 14.49 -12.83 -14.30
CA ALA A 164 14.82 -12.96 -12.88
C ALA A 164 14.54 -11.65 -12.10
N THR A 165 14.80 -10.49 -12.70
CA THR A 165 14.51 -9.18 -12.09
C THR A 165 13.01 -8.92 -11.98
N ILE A 166 12.23 -9.31 -13.00
CA ILE A 166 10.77 -9.24 -12.93
C ILE A 166 10.24 -10.17 -11.83
N ALA A 167 10.73 -11.40 -11.76
CA ALA A 167 10.37 -12.34 -10.70
C ALA A 167 10.73 -11.78 -9.31
N LEU A 168 11.89 -11.09 -9.18
CA LEU A 168 12.29 -10.43 -7.94
C LEU A 168 11.30 -9.32 -7.54
N ALA A 169 10.87 -8.50 -8.49
CA ALA A 169 9.86 -7.47 -8.23
C ALA A 169 8.53 -8.08 -7.74
N PHE A 170 8.08 -9.18 -8.32
CA PHE A 170 6.90 -9.92 -7.84
C PHE A 170 7.11 -10.48 -6.43
N ALA A 171 8.29 -11.03 -6.12
CA ALA A 171 8.59 -11.57 -4.80
C ALA A 171 8.62 -10.46 -3.73
N ILE A 172 9.13 -9.27 -4.05
CA ILE A 172 9.06 -8.08 -3.18
C ILE A 172 7.61 -7.68 -2.94
N ASN A 173 6.76 -7.63 -3.99
CA ASN A 173 5.33 -7.35 -3.83
C ASN A 173 4.65 -8.40 -2.94
N LEU A 174 4.97 -9.70 -3.09
CA LEU A 174 4.46 -10.74 -2.20
C LEU A 174 4.88 -10.52 -0.74
N LEU A 175 6.10 -10.06 -0.48
CA LEU A 175 6.55 -9.71 0.86
C LEU A 175 5.76 -8.53 1.43
N ILE A 176 5.58 -7.47 0.62
CA ILE A 176 4.83 -6.28 1.03
C ILE A 176 3.36 -6.65 1.32
N ASP A 177 2.66 -7.27 0.38
CA ASP A 177 1.23 -7.54 0.51
C ASP A 177 0.93 -8.70 1.47
N GLY A 178 1.76 -9.75 1.45
CA GLY A 178 1.55 -10.96 2.24
C GLY A 178 1.99 -10.85 3.70
N VAL A 179 2.96 -9.99 4.00
CA VAL A 179 3.51 -9.82 5.36
C VAL A 179 3.25 -8.41 5.88
N VAL A 180 3.81 -7.38 5.24
CA VAL A 180 3.76 -6.00 5.75
C VAL A 180 2.33 -5.48 5.80
N MET A 181 1.60 -5.54 4.68
CA MET A 181 0.23 -5.04 4.61
C MET A 181 -0.75 -5.89 5.43
N ARG A 182 -0.44 -7.19 5.62
CA ARG A 182 -1.21 -8.04 6.53
C ARG A 182 -1.06 -7.56 7.97
N GLY A 183 0.15 -7.26 8.43
CA GLY A 183 0.39 -6.70 9.77
C GLY A 183 -0.36 -5.38 9.98
N ILE A 184 -0.23 -4.45 9.04
CA ILE A 184 -0.90 -3.16 9.09
C ILE A 184 -2.43 -3.31 9.12
N ARG A 185 -3.01 -4.17 8.28
CA ARG A 185 -4.46 -4.41 8.25
C ARG A 185 -4.98 -5.05 9.53
N GLN A 186 -4.23 -5.97 10.12
CA GLN A 186 -4.62 -6.60 11.38
C GLN A 186 -4.63 -5.59 12.53
N GLY A 187 -3.62 -4.72 12.63
CA GLY A 187 -3.56 -3.69 13.66
C GLY A 187 -4.55 -2.54 13.45
N SER A 188 -4.86 -2.21 12.19
CA SER A 188 -5.84 -1.16 11.87
C SER A 188 -7.28 -1.65 11.87
N SER A 189 -7.53 -2.94 12.09
CA SER A 189 -8.87 -3.52 12.06
C SER A 189 -9.61 -3.30 13.37
N ALA A 190 -10.83 -2.78 13.28
CA ALA A 190 -11.73 -2.69 14.43
C ALA A 190 -12.26 -4.07 14.91
N ARG A 191 -11.99 -5.16 14.16
CA ARG A 191 -12.52 -6.50 14.47
C ARG A 191 -12.08 -7.08 15.82
N PRO A 192 -10.80 -7.00 16.24
CA PRO A 192 -10.39 -7.49 17.55
C PRO A 192 -11.12 -6.78 18.69
N PHE A 193 -11.18 -5.44 18.61
CA PHE A 193 -11.89 -4.62 19.58
C PHE A 193 -13.39 -4.93 19.61
N ALA A 194 -14.03 -5.05 18.43
CA ALA A 194 -15.44 -5.44 18.35
C ALA A 194 -15.71 -6.79 19.03
N LYS A 195 -14.83 -7.78 18.80
CA LYS A 195 -14.95 -9.11 19.46
C LYS A 195 -14.77 -9.03 20.98
N GLN A 196 -13.89 -8.18 21.46
CA GLN A 196 -13.72 -7.95 22.89
C GLN A 196 -14.98 -7.35 23.48
N VAL A 197 -15.51 -6.28 22.88
CA VAL A 197 -16.78 -5.66 23.32
C VAL A 197 -17.93 -6.68 23.30
N GLN A 198 -18.03 -7.51 22.24
CA GLN A 198 -19.06 -8.57 22.19
C GLN A 198 -18.92 -9.63 23.26
N LYS A 199 -17.71 -9.90 23.74
CA LYS A 199 -17.46 -10.88 24.82
C LYS A 199 -17.74 -10.31 26.20
N GLU A 200 -17.42 -9.02 26.40
CA GLU A 200 -17.55 -8.38 27.72
C GLU A 200 -18.95 -7.85 27.99
N TYR A 201 -19.69 -7.52 26.93
CA TYR A 201 -21.01 -6.88 27.05
C TYR A 201 -22.05 -7.61 26.20
N PRO A 202 -23.27 -7.89 26.75
CA PRO A 202 -24.38 -8.49 26.02
C PRO A 202 -24.98 -7.47 25.03
N LEU A 203 -24.59 -7.57 23.78
CA LEU A 203 -24.92 -6.57 22.74
C LEU A 203 -26.39 -6.54 22.33
N ASP A 204 -27.15 -7.59 22.62
CA ASP A 204 -28.55 -7.69 22.18
C ASP A 204 -29.46 -6.70 22.93
N ASP A 205 -29.09 -6.35 24.17
CA ASP A 205 -29.83 -5.43 25.03
C ASP A 205 -29.16 -4.03 25.13
N MET A 206 -28.10 -3.76 24.35
CA MET A 206 -27.35 -2.52 24.47
C MET A 206 -27.76 -1.49 23.42
N ASN A 207 -28.15 -0.31 23.88
CA ASN A 207 -28.25 0.88 23.05
C ASN A 207 -26.88 1.55 22.95
N MET A 208 -26.31 1.57 21.74
CA MET A 208 -25.00 2.15 21.47
C MET A 208 -25.16 3.45 20.70
N TYR A 209 -24.50 4.48 21.17
CA TYR A 209 -24.61 5.84 20.61
C TYR A 209 -23.26 6.36 20.16
N VAL A 210 -23.26 7.15 19.08
CA VAL A 210 -22.11 7.88 18.54
C VAL A 210 -22.55 9.28 18.11
N MET A 211 -21.61 10.21 18.04
CA MET A 211 -21.86 11.54 17.46
C MET A 211 -21.49 11.52 15.97
N ASN A 212 -22.46 11.75 15.09
CA ASN A 212 -22.23 11.77 13.64
C ASN A 212 -21.47 13.00 13.13
N ASP A 213 -21.51 14.08 13.89
CA ASP A 213 -20.83 15.36 13.60
C ASP A 213 -19.35 15.37 14.02
N LEU A 214 -18.89 14.38 14.77
CA LEU A 214 -17.48 14.25 15.09
C LEU A 214 -16.65 13.81 13.89
N LYS A 215 -15.48 14.43 13.70
CA LYS A 215 -14.54 14.10 12.60
C LYS A 215 -14.10 12.64 12.58
N THR A 216 -14.15 11.98 13.72
CA THR A 216 -13.76 10.58 13.90
C THR A 216 -14.88 9.58 13.63
N TYR A 217 -16.12 10.04 13.41
CA TYR A 217 -17.25 9.14 13.13
C TYR A 217 -16.98 8.20 11.95
N ALA A 218 -16.32 8.68 10.90
CA ALA A 218 -15.96 7.85 9.75
C ALA A 218 -15.06 6.65 10.12
N ASN A 219 -14.25 6.78 11.18
CA ASN A 219 -13.39 5.69 11.66
C ASN A 219 -14.19 4.63 12.44
N LEU A 220 -15.40 4.96 12.89
CA LEU A 220 -16.28 4.07 13.62
C LEU A 220 -17.14 3.16 12.71
N TYR A 221 -17.19 3.44 11.40
CA TYR A 221 -17.96 2.59 10.46
C TYR A 221 -17.53 1.12 10.50
N GLY A 222 -16.20 0.86 10.53
CA GLY A 222 -15.69 -0.50 10.65
C GLY A 222 -16.11 -1.18 11.94
N LEU A 223 -16.09 -0.45 13.07
CA LEU A 223 -16.55 -0.95 14.36
C LEU A 223 -18.04 -1.25 14.33
N ASN A 224 -18.85 -0.32 13.84
CA ASN A 224 -20.30 -0.48 13.72
C ASN A 224 -20.67 -1.69 12.87
N PHE A 225 -19.96 -1.91 11.74
CA PHE A 225 -20.16 -3.08 10.89
C PHE A 225 -19.93 -4.40 11.67
N TYR A 226 -18.82 -4.50 12.43
CA TYR A 226 -18.53 -5.70 13.22
C TYR A 226 -19.44 -5.88 14.42
N LEU A 227 -20.06 -4.81 14.92
CA LEU A 227 -21.04 -4.83 16.01
C LEU A 227 -22.50 -5.03 15.50
N GLY A 228 -22.71 -5.27 14.21
CA GLY A 228 -24.02 -5.54 13.62
C GLY A 228 -24.87 -4.31 13.33
N ASN A 229 -24.22 -3.15 13.06
CA ASN A 229 -24.86 -1.87 12.73
C ASN A 229 -25.82 -1.36 13.81
N LYS A 230 -25.40 -1.45 15.07
CA LYS A 230 -26.21 -1.07 16.25
C LYS A 230 -25.99 0.38 16.71
N PHE A 231 -25.19 1.17 16.01
CA PHE A 231 -24.92 2.55 16.42
C PHE A 231 -26.07 3.48 16.06
N HIS A 232 -26.51 4.24 17.06
CA HIS A 232 -27.51 5.29 16.98
C HIS A 232 -26.87 6.66 17.08
N ASN A 233 -27.50 7.69 16.54
CA ASN A 233 -27.01 9.06 16.62
C ASN A 233 -27.39 9.72 17.95
N PHE A 234 -26.40 9.91 18.82
CA PHE A 234 -26.58 10.51 20.12
C PHE A 234 -27.20 11.92 20.05
N GLY A 235 -26.73 12.75 19.12
CA GLY A 235 -27.22 14.11 18.96
C GLY A 235 -28.68 14.22 18.54
N GLN A 236 -29.19 13.22 17.78
CA GLN A 236 -30.56 13.15 17.32
C GLN A 236 -31.51 12.54 18.36
N GLU A 237 -31.08 11.44 18.98
CA GLU A 237 -31.96 10.65 19.84
C GLU A 237 -31.95 11.13 21.30
N GLN A 238 -30.86 11.75 21.75
CA GLN A 238 -30.67 12.24 23.13
C GLN A 238 -31.20 11.25 24.19
N PRO A 239 -30.64 10.04 24.26
CA PRO A 239 -31.15 8.96 25.10
C PRO A 239 -31.08 9.30 26.58
N VAL A 240 -31.91 8.62 27.40
CA VAL A 240 -31.88 8.74 28.88
C VAL A 240 -30.61 8.02 29.40
N SER A 241 -30.23 6.88 28.82
CA SER A 241 -29.06 6.10 29.20
C SER A 241 -28.61 5.21 28.04
N GLY A 242 -27.38 4.73 28.10
CA GLY A 242 -26.82 3.84 27.07
C GLY A 242 -25.30 3.88 27.04
N PHE A 243 -24.72 3.17 26.07
CA PHE A 243 -23.27 3.12 25.87
C PHE A 243 -22.87 4.10 24.77
N PHE A 244 -21.91 4.95 25.07
CA PHE A 244 -21.45 5.99 24.14
C PHE A 244 -20.04 5.69 23.65
N PHE A 245 -19.85 5.64 22.34
CA PHE A 245 -18.56 5.46 21.72
C PHE A 245 -18.00 6.78 21.19
N CYS A 246 -16.86 7.18 21.68
CA CYS A 246 -16.10 8.30 21.15
C CYS A 246 -14.58 8.05 21.27
N THR A 247 -13.79 8.86 20.60
CA THR A 247 -12.33 8.86 20.83
C THR A 247 -12.01 9.68 22.08
N VAL A 248 -10.86 9.39 22.70
CA VAL A 248 -10.39 10.16 23.87
C VAL A 248 -10.29 11.65 23.55
N LYS A 249 -9.94 12.02 22.32
CA LYS A 249 -9.85 13.42 21.87
C LYS A 249 -11.21 14.10 21.76
N ASP A 250 -12.24 13.35 21.42
CA ASP A 250 -13.59 13.89 21.26
C ASP A 250 -14.33 13.96 22.60
N LEU A 251 -13.87 13.19 23.60
CA LEU A 251 -14.49 13.14 24.92
C LEU A 251 -14.60 14.51 25.59
N GLU A 252 -13.52 15.33 25.53
CA GLU A 252 -13.51 16.69 26.07
C GLU A 252 -14.59 17.57 25.42
N THR A 253 -14.74 17.45 24.10
CA THR A 253 -15.74 18.19 23.34
C THR A 253 -17.16 17.75 23.72
N VAL A 254 -17.37 16.45 23.88
CA VAL A 254 -18.65 15.89 24.28
C VAL A 254 -19.01 16.30 25.70
N GLN A 255 -18.07 16.23 26.64
CA GLN A 255 -18.27 16.66 28.03
C GLN A 255 -18.59 18.15 28.11
N LYS A 256 -17.90 18.99 27.33
CA LYS A 256 -18.18 20.43 27.28
C LYS A 256 -19.57 20.75 26.75
N ASN A 257 -20.06 20.00 25.76
CA ASN A 257 -21.35 20.27 25.11
C ASN A 257 -22.55 19.64 25.82
N TYR A 258 -22.33 18.52 26.52
CA TYR A 258 -23.40 17.71 27.10
C TYR A 258 -23.19 17.34 28.57
N GLY A 259 -22.11 17.81 29.21
CA GLY A 259 -21.79 17.50 30.60
C GLY A 259 -22.83 17.99 31.61
N ASP A 260 -23.57 19.07 31.30
CA ASP A 260 -24.66 19.57 32.14
C ASP A 260 -25.89 18.64 32.16
N LYS A 261 -26.05 17.82 31.08
CA LYS A 261 -27.21 16.96 30.91
C LYS A 261 -26.91 15.48 31.15
N TYR A 262 -25.66 15.05 30.90
CA TYR A 262 -25.24 13.65 30.97
C TYR A 262 -23.98 13.47 31.81
N THR A 263 -23.93 12.41 32.57
CA THR A 263 -22.73 11.95 33.26
C THR A 263 -22.09 10.82 32.45
N PHE A 264 -20.85 11.02 31.99
CA PHE A 264 -20.09 10.04 31.25
C PHE A 264 -19.12 9.32 32.19
N SER A 265 -19.27 7.99 32.32
CA SER A 265 -18.33 7.14 33.07
C SER A 265 -17.54 6.28 32.10
N LEU A 266 -16.22 6.19 32.29
CA LEU A 266 -15.39 5.29 31.50
C LEU A 266 -15.70 3.85 31.89
N LEU A 267 -15.95 2.99 30.89
CA LEU A 267 -16.03 1.56 31.08
C LEU A 267 -14.61 0.98 30.94
N THR A 268 -14.15 0.28 31.95
CA THR A 268 -12.84 -0.39 32.03
C THR A 268 -12.96 -1.84 31.66
#